data_3e87e1664e8ff73174b8a76787544268
#
_entry.id   3e87e1664e8ff73174b8a76787544268
#
_cell.length_a   1.000
_cell.length_b   1.000
_cell.length_c   1.000
_cell.angle_alpha   90.00
_cell.angle_beta   90.00
_cell.angle_gamma   90.00
#
_symmetry.space_group_name_H-M   'P 1'
#
loop_
_entity.id
_entity.type
_entity.pdbx_description
1 polymer ?
#
loop_
_entity_poly.entity_id
_entity_poly.type
_entity_poly.pdbx_seq_one_letter_code
_entity_poly.pdbx_strand_id
1 'polypeptide(L)'
;MIHQYRNNGYNIVMDIASGSVHVVDDVVYDAVSLLEPAMGELERPEPIPKEARERARAELLRAYPEEEVDEALLEIQELIDAEELYTKDVYQDYVADFKKRETVVKALCLHIAHDCNLGCKYCFAEEGEYHGRRALMSFEVGKKALDFLIANSGNRRNLEVDFFGGEPLMNWEVVKQLVEYGRSKEEANNKRFRFTITTNGMLLSDEIMDFCNREMSNVVLSLDGRKEVNDFMRPTRNGRGSSYDIIVPKFQRFARSRAGKDYYVRGTFTRNNLDFSEDVKHFADLGFDRMSIEPVVAAPDEPYSIREEDLPKILEEYDKLAVEYIKRKKEGRGFTFFHFMIDLNQGPCVAKRLSGCGSGTEYLAVTPWGDFYPCHQFVGREEFLMGNVDTGITRTDIRDEFKLCNVYAKEKCRSCFARFYCSGGCAANSYNFHGCITDAYDIGCEMQKKRIECAIMIKAALADER
;
A
#
# COMPACT_ATOMS: atom_id res chain seq x y z
N MET A 1 -7.62 -0.30 23.08
CA MET A 1 -8.49 -1.02 22.09
C MET A 1 -7.74 -2.24 21.61
N ILE A 2 -8.36 -3.40 21.75
CA ILE A 2 -7.79 -4.70 21.39
C ILE A 2 -8.44 -5.21 20.11
N HIS A 3 -7.69 -5.89 19.29
CA HIS A 3 -8.18 -6.67 18.16
C HIS A 3 -7.79 -8.12 18.33
N GLN A 4 -8.81 -8.98 18.42
CA GLN A 4 -8.63 -10.42 18.57
C GLN A 4 -9.17 -11.15 17.35
N TYR A 5 -8.42 -12.13 16.86
CA TYR A 5 -8.87 -12.96 15.75
C TYR A 5 -8.16 -14.32 15.74
N ARG A 6 -8.80 -15.28 15.10
CA ARG A 6 -8.23 -16.61 14.84
C ARG A 6 -7.94 -16.75 13.36
N ASN A 7 -6.73 -17.18 13.02
CA ASN A 7 -6.35 -17.39 11.63
C ASN A 7 -5.35 -18.56 11.53
N ASN A 8 -5.68 -19.54 10.68
CA ASN A 8 -4.83 -20.71 10.41
C ASN A 8 -4.27 -21.41 11.66
N GLY A 9 -5.10 -21.55 12.70
CA GLY A 9 -4.76 -22.23 13.95
C GLY A 9 -4.04 -21.38 14.99
N TYR A 10 -3.83 -20.10 14.72
CA TYR A 10 -3.24 -19.14 15.69
C TYR A 10 -4.34 -18.27 16.32
N ASN A 11 -4.32 -18.14 17.65
CA ASN A 11 -5.08 -17.11 18.36
C ASN A 11 -4.19 -15.89 18.50
N ILE A 12 -4.62 -14.77 17.97
CA ILE A 12 -3.83 -13.54 17.92
C ILE A 12 -4.57 -12.44 18.66
N VAL A 13 -3.87 -11.77 19.57
CA VAL A 13 -4.30 -10.59 20.31
C VAL A 13 -3.38 -9.44 19.95
N MET A 14 -3.95 -8.34 19.49
CA MET A 14 -3.20 -7.14 19.10
C MET A 14 -3.69 -5.94 19.89
N ASP A 15 -2.80 -5.28 20.61
CA ASP A 15 -3.06 -3.94 21.13
C ASP A 15 -2.78 -2.89 20.07
N ILE A 16 -3.81 -2.14 19.70
CA ILE A 16 -3.76 -1.24 18.54
C ILE A 16 -2.89 -0.02 18.83
N ALA A 17 -2.88 0.46 20.06
CA ALA A 17 -2.20 1.70 20.41
C ALA A 17 -0.69 1.48 20.63
N SER A 18 -0.28 0.44 21.34
CA SER A 18 1.13 0.06 21.48
C SER A 18 1.69 -0.58 20.19
N GLY A 19 0.83 -1.30 19.45
CA GLY A 19 1.23 -2.12 18.31
C GLY A 19 1.77 -3.48 18.71
N SER A 20 1.67 -3.86 20.01
CA SER A 20 2.06 -5.17 20.51
C SER A 20 1.15 -6.26 19.97
N VAL A 21 1.74 -7.41 19.64
CA VAL A 21 1.04 -8.57 19.08
C VAL A 21 1.45 -9.81 19.86
N HIS A 22 0.46 -10.52 20.38
CA HIS A 22 0.64 -11.72 21.18
C HIS A 22 -0.03 -12.91 20.50
N VAL A 23 0.67 -14.05 20.46
CA VAL A 23 0.11 -15.35 20.13
C VAL A 23 -0.20 -16.03 21.43
N VAL A 24 -1.44 -16.39 21.65
CA VAL A 24 -1.93 -16.85 22.94
C VAL A 24 -2.70 -18.18 22.82
N ASP A 25 -2.84 -18.88 23.93
CA ASP A 25 -3.72 -20.05 24.01
C ASP A 25 -5.20 -19.66 24.09
N ASP A 26 -6.07 -20.66 24.17
CA ASP A 26 -7.52 -20.42 24.18
C ASP A 26 -7.98 -19.74 25.48
N VAL A 27 -7.38 -20.04 26.63
CA VAL A 27 -7.79 -19.46 27.93
C VAL A 27 -7.43 -17.98 28.01
N VAL A 28 -6.23 -17.59 27.57
CA VAL A 28 -5.83 -16.17 27.50
C VAL A 28 -6.68 -15.42 26.46
N TYR A 29 -6.93 -16.05 25.30
CA TYR A 29 -7.78 -15.44 24.27
C TYR A 29 -9.19 -15.12 24.78
N ASP A 30 -9.85 -16.07 25.48
CA ASP A 30 -11.18 -15.89 26.04
C ASP A 30 -11.15 -14.91 27.23
N ALA A 31 -10.10 -14.94 28.06
CA ALA A 31 -9.93 -14.01 29.18
C ALA A 31 -9.82 -12.55 28.72
N VAL A 32 -9.05 -12.27 27.67
CA VAL A 32 -8.95 -10.92 27.09
C VAL A 32 -10.33 -10.45 26.61
N SER A 33 -11.11 -11.30 25.94
CA SER A 33 -12.48 -10.95 25.51
C SER A 33 -13.41 -10.59 26.69
N LEU A 34 -13.30 -11.29 27.80
CA LEU A 34 -14.11 -11.05 28.99
C LEU A 34 -13.71 -9.78 29.75
N LEU A 35 -12.45 -9.40 29.66
CA LEU A 35 -11.91 -8.21 30.34
C LEU A 35 -12.06 -6.92 29.52
N GLU A 36 -12.14 -7.00 28.18
CA GLU A 36 -12.22 -5.83 27.27
C GLU A 36 -13.28 -4.79 27.68
N PRO A 37 -14.53 -5.15 28.09
CA PRO A 37 -15.53 -4.15 28.48
C PRO A 37 -15.10 -3.30 29.66
N ALA A 38 -14.37 -3.86 30.62
CA ALA A 38 -13.93 -3.14 31.81
C ALA A 38 -12.62 -2.37 31.58
N MET A 39 -11.70 -2.95 30.81
CA MET A 39 -10.38 -2.36 30.53
C MET A 39 -10.45 -1.29 29.45
N GLY A 40 -11.32 -1.45 28.45
CA GLY A 40 -11.48 -0.51 27.36
C GLY A 40 -12.09 0.86 27.77
N GLU A 41 -12.70 0.95 28.94
CA GLU A 41 -13.24 2.20 29.52
C GLU A 41 -12.20 3.00 30.32
N LEU A 42 -11.03 2.41 30.64
CA LEU A 42 -10.02 3.06 31.46
C LEU A 42 -9.21 4.09 30.66
N GLU A 43 -8.96 5.24 31.25
CA GLU A 43 -8.13 6.29 30.62
C GLU A 43 -6.61 5.98 30.64
N ARG A 44 -6.18 5.08 31.51
CA ARG A 44 -4.77 4.66 31.68
C ARG A 44 -4.69 3.16 31.87
N PRO A 45 -3.55 2.53 31.54
CA PRO A 45 -3.30 1.16 31.96
C PRO A 45 -3.34 1.12 33.50
N GLU A 46 -4.27 0.39 34.04
CA GLU A 46 -4.41 0.17 35.47
C GLU A 46 -4.52 -1.34 35.72
N PRO A 47 -4.24 -1.82 36.94
CA PRO A 47 -4.50 -3.20 37.28
C PRO A 47 -5.93 -3.58 36.93
N ILE A 48 -6.12 -4.82 36.54
CA ILE A 48 -7.48 -5.35 36.23
C ILE A 48 -8.38 -5.06 37.45
N PRO A 49 -9.53 -4.37 37.26
CA PRO A 49 -10.47 -4.11 38.35
C PRO A 49 -10.91 -5.41 39.01
N LYS A 50 -10.89 -5.45 40.35
CA LYS A 50 -11.15 -6.68 41.09
C LYS A 50 -12.44 -7.37 40.68
N GLU A 51 -13.53 -6.61 40.52
CA GLU A 51 -14.83 -7.14 40.10
C GLU A 51 -14.83 -7.70 38.69
N ALA A 52 -14.08 -7.09 37.78
CA ALA A 52 -13.90 -7.60 36.42
C ALA A 52 -13.11 -8.90 36.41
N ARG A 53 -12.01 -8.96 37.18
CA ARG A 53 -11.19 -10.16 37.37
C ARG A 53 -11.98 -11.32 37.95
N GLU A 54 -12.78 -11.07 39.00
CA GLU A 54 -13.63 -12.10 39.64
C GLU A 54 -14.69 -12.63 38.66
N ARG A 55 -15.34 -11.76 37.89
CA ARG A 55 -16.30 -12.16 36.86
C ARG A 55 -15.67 -12.99 35.77
N ALA A 56 -14.56 -12.52 35.22
CA ALA A 56 -13.82 -13.25 34.15
C ALA A 56 -13.37 -14.63 34.66
N ARG A 57 -12.79 -14.70 35.87
CA ARG A 57 -12.38 -15.95 36.51
C ARG A 57 -13.55 -16.93 36.66
N ALA A 58 -14.68 -16.47 37.16
CA ALA A 58 -15.85 -17.31 37.36
C ALA A 58 -16.44 -17.87 36.05
N GLU A 59 -16.34 -17.13 34.95
CA GLU A 59 -16.79 -17.57 33.64
C GLU A 59 -15.81 -18.57 33.04
N LEU A 60 -14.50 -18.31 33.12
CA LEU A 60 -13.44 -19.16 32.56
C LEU A 60 -13.38 -20.52 33.28
N LEU A 61 -13.60 -20.58 34.60
CA LEU A 61 -13.66 -21.85 35.36
C LEU A 61 -14.75 -22.83 34.93
N ARG A 62 -15.67 -22.40 34.06
CA ARG A 62 -16.66 -23.32 33.45
C ARG A 62 -16.09 -24.16 32.33
N ALA A 63 -14.99 -23.73 31.72
CA ALA A 63 -14.40 -24.33 30.54
C ALA A 63 -12.95 -24.78 30.73
N TYR A 64 -12.22 -24.17 31.66
CA TYR A 64 -10.77 -24.35 31.84
C TYR A 64 -10.43 -24.75 33.27
N PRO A 65 -9.31 -25.48 33.48
CA PRO A 65 -8.76 -25.78 34.83
C PRO A 65 -8.42 -24.51 35.60
N GLU A 66 -8.53 -24.56 36.91
CA GLU A 66 -8.28 -23.42 37.80
C GLU A 66 -6.85 -22.87 37.66
N GLU A 67 -5.86 -23.73 37.57
CA GLU A 67 -4.44 -23.36 37.43
C GLU A 67 -4.21 -22.58 36.13
N GLU A 68 -4.76 -23.03 34.99
CA GLU A 68 -4.65 -22.33 33.70
C GLU A 68 -5.36 -20.98 33.72
N VAL A 69 -6.52 -20.86 34.38
CA VAL A 69 -7.25 -19.59 34.52
C VAL A 69 -6.47 -18.59 35.35
N ASP A 70 -5.89 -19.01 36.48
CA ASP A 70 -5.13 -18.13 37.35
C ASP A 70 -3.83 -17.68 36.69
N GLU A 71 -3.13 -18.56 35.96
CA GLU A 71 -1.96 -18.24 35.16
C GLU A 71 -2.29 -17.24 34.04
N ALA A 72 -3.34 -17.47 33.26
CA ALA A 72 -3.79 -16.55 32.20
C ALA A 72 -4.11 -15.13 32.73
N LEU A 73 -4.80 -15.04 33.86
CA LEU A 73 -5.11 -13.73 34.47
C LEU A 73 -3.87 -13.02 35.04
N LEU A 74 -2.84 -13.77 35.42
CA LEU A 74 -1.54 -13.22 35.84
C LEU A 74 -0.77 -12.70 34.63
N GLU A 75 -0.67 -13.50 33.57
CA GLU A 75 0.01 -13.14 32.32
C GLU A 75 -0.60 -11.88 31.68
N ILE A 76 -1.93 -11.79 31.63
CA ILE A 76 -2.62 -10.58 31.18
C ILE A 76 -2.24 -9.35 32.03
N GLN A 77 -2.15 -9.51 33.37
CA GLN A 77 -1.73 -8.40 34.23
C GLN A 77 -0.28 -7.98 33.95
N GLU A 78 0.62 -8.94 33.71
CA GLU A 78 2.01 -8.65 33.36
C GLU A 78 2.11 -7.87 32.03
N LEU A 79 1.29 -8.21 31.03
CA LEU A 79 1.23 -7.47 29.76
C LEU A 79 0.67 -6.04 29.93
N ILE A 80 -0.29 -5.86 30.84
CA ILE A 80 -0.81 -4.52 31.19
C ILE A 80 0.29 -3.70 31.86
N ASP A 81 0.99 -4.27 32.84
CA ASP A 81 2.07 -3.61 33.59
C ASP A 81 3.26 -3.24 32.68
N ALA A 82 3.48 -4.03 31.61
CA ALA A 82 4.48 -3.77 30.57
C ALA A 82 4.04 -2.74 29.51
N GLU A 83 2.81 -2.21 29.58
CA GLU A 83 2.21 -1.32 28.57
C GLU A 83 2.11 -1.99 27.17
N GLU A 84 1.85 -3.29 27.14
CA GLU A 84 1.70 -4.09 25.91
C GLU A 84 0.27 -4.54 25.66
N LEU A 85 -0.65 -4.31 26.60
CA LEU A 85 -2.07 -4.65 26.49
C LEU A 85 -2.94 -3.54 27.11
N TYR A 86 -4.10 -3.25 26.50
CA TYR A 86 -5.05 -2.19 26.89
C TYR A 86 -4.44 -0.79 26.98
N THR A 87 -3.49 -0.49 26.14
CA THR A 87 -2.78 0.80 26.14
C THR A 87 -3.62 1.95 25.60
N LYS A 88 -3.29 3.17 26.04
CA LYS A 88 -3.94 4.39 25.57
C LYS A 88 -3.44 4.80 24.20
N ASP A 89 -4.35 5.29 23.35
CA ASP A 89 -3.96 5.93 22.08
C ASP A 89 -3.38 7.33 22.31
N VAL A 90 -2.05 7.41 22.29
CA VAL A 90 -1.32 8.67 22.44
C VAL A 90 -1.16 9.44 21.12
N TYR A 91 -1.51 8.83 19.99
CA TYR A 91 -1.30 9.43 18.68
C TYR A 91 -2.38 10.46 18.32
N GLN A 92 -3.53 10.43 18.96
CA GLN A 92 -4.61 11.40 18.74
C GLN A 92 -4.15 12.83 19.03
N ASP A 93 -3.31 13.03 20.03
CA ASP A 93 -2.80 14.34 20.41
C ASP A 93 -1.88 14.94 19.35
N TYR A 94 -1.16 14.11 18.59
CA TYR A 94 -0.32 14.57 17.46
C TYR A 94 -1.11 15.18 16.32
N VAL A 95 -2.40 14.82 16.17
CA VAL A 95 -3.25 15.31 15.06
C VAL A 95 -3.54 16.82 15.20
N ALA A 96 -3.61 17.33 16.42
CA ALA A 96 -3.80 18.75 16.67
C ALA A 96 -2.70 19.62 16.01
N ASP A 97 -1.50 19.10 15.87
CA ASP A 97 -0.35 19.77 15.28
C ASP A 97 -0.19 19.53 13.76
N PHE A 98 -0.98 18.63 13.14
CA PHE A 98 -0.87 18.39 11.69
C PHE A 98 -1.11 19.63 10.84
N LYS A 99 -2.01 20.53 11.26
CA LYS A 99 -2.25 21.80 10.57
C LYS A 99 -0.99 22.68 10.52
N LYS A 100 -0.19 22.64 11.59
CA LYS A 100 1.05 23.41 11.74
C LYS A 100 2.26 22.71 11.13
N ARG A 101 2.17 21.40 10.83
CA ARG A 101 3.30 20.63 10.30
C ARG A 101 3.74 21.21 8.97
N GLU A 102 5.01 21.58 8.86
CA GLU A 102 5.62 21.87 7.56
C GLU A 102 5.71 20.59 6.73
N THR A 103 5.16 20.64 5.53
CA THR A 103 5.28 19.56 4.55
C THR A 103 6.21 19.99 3.44
N VAL A 104 7.19 19.14 3.12
CA VAL A 104 8.08 19.32 1.98
C VAL A 104 7.74 18.30 0.90
N VAL A 105 7.84 18.71 -0.36
CA VAL A 105 7.65 17.77 -1.47
C VAL A 105 8.83 16.81 -1.52
N LYS A 106 8.56 15.51 -1.43
CA LYS A 106 9.59 14.46 -1.42
C LYS A 106 9.57 13.59 -2.66
N ALA A 107 8.44 13.57 -3.37
CA ALA A 107 8.24 12.69 -4.50
C ALA A 107 7.37 13.33 -5.59
N LEU A 108 7.71 13.04 -6.85
CA LEU A 108 6.91 13.39 -8.02
C LEU A 108 6.61 12.14 -8.84
N CYS A 109 5.37 12.04 -9.31
CA CYS A 109 4.97 11.12 -10.36
C CYS A 109 4.90 11.89 -11.68
N LEU A 110 5.88 11.69 -12.54
CA LEU A 110 5.94 12.34 -13.85
C LEU A 110 5.17 11.51 -14.86
N HIS A 111 4.08 12.06 -15.37
CA HIS A 111 3.35 11.47 -16.50
C HIS A 111 4.11 11.73 -17.79
N ILE A 112 5.08 10.87 -18.07
CA ILE A 112 5.96 10.98 -19.24
C ILE A 112 5.20 10.86 -20.55
N ALA A 113 4.12 10.07 -20.56
CA ALA A 113 3.26 9.90 -21.72
C ALA A 113 1.79 9.84 -21.30
N HIS A 114 0.96 10.68 -21.86
CA HIS A 114 -0.48 10.51 -21.94
C HIS A 114 -0.83 9.78 -23.25
N ASP A 115 -0.30 8.58 -23.40
CA ASP A 115 -0.58 7.61 -24.46
C ASP A 115 -0.09 6.23 -24.02
N CYS A 116 -0.68 5.16 -24.54
CA CYS A 116 -0.33 3.79 -24.20
C CYS A 116 -0.45 2.88 -25.44
N ASN A 117 0.33 1.83 -25.50
CA ASN A 117 0.32 0.82 -26.55
C ASN A 117 -0.49 -0.44 -26.19
N LEU A 118 -1.14 -0.48 -25.02
CA LEU A 118 -2.13 -1.48 -24.61
C LEU A 118 -3.51 -0.85 -24.46
N GLY A 119 -4.56 -1.68 -24.54
CA GLY A 119 -5.95 -1.32 -24.30
C GLY A 119 -6.52 -2.02 -23.06
N CYS A 120 -5.94 -1.79 -21.88
CA CYS A 120 -6.39 -2.44 -20.65
C CYS A 120 -7.81 -2.05 -20.30
N LYS A 121 -8.70 -3.02 -20.08
CA LYS A 121 -10.14 -2.79 -19.87
C LYS A 121 -10.44 -2.02 -18.59
N TYR A 122 -9.61 -2.17 -17.55
CA TYR A 122 -9.77 -1.48 -16.25
C TYR A 122 -8.97 -0.18 -16.17
N CYS A 123 -8.43 0.33 -17.27
CA CYS A 123 -7.51 1.47 -17.22
C CYS A 123 -8.23 2.74 -16.76
N PHE A 124 -7.95 3.18 -15.53
CA PHE A 124 -8.49 4.43 -14.99
C PHE A 124 -8.00 5.68 -15.76
N ALA A 125 -6.95 5.53 -16.56
CA ALA A 125 -6.36 6.58 -17.38
C ALA A 125 -6.89 6.58 -18.83
N GLU A 126 -7.96 5.85 -19.15
CA GLU A 126 -8.57 5.79 -20.49
C GLU A 126 -7.51 5.58 -21.60
N GLU A 127 -6.82 4.44 -21.56
CA GLU A 127 -5.69 4.14 -22.45
C GLU A 127 -4.53 5.15 -22.35
N GLY A 128 -4.42 5.86 -21.22
CA GLY A 128 -3.38 6.84 -20.94
C GLY A 128 -3.75 8.29 -21.21
N GLU A 129 -4.98 8.59 -21.69
CA GLU A 129 -5.39 9.94 -22.04
C GLU A 129 -5.80 10.81 -20.82
N TYR A 130 -6.13 10.18 -19.69
CA TYR A 130 -6.49 10.88 -18.43
C TYR A 130 -7.59 11.94 -18.61
N HIS A 131 -8.71 11.55 -19.24
CA HIS A 131 -9.86 12.42 -19.54
C HIS A 131 -9.51 13.65 -20.42
N GLY A 132 -8.38 13.61 -21.11
CA GLY A 132 -7.88 14.74 -21.87
C GLY A 132 -7.48 14.37 -23.29
N ARG A 133 -6.26 14.70 -23.63
CA ARG A 133 -5.68 14.46 -24.96
C ARG A 133 -4.34 13.73 -24.85
N ARG A 134 -3.99 13.01 -25.88
CA ARG A 134 -2.66 12.39 -25.99
C ARG A 134 -1.56 13.46 -26.04
N ALA A 135 -0.52 13.23 -25.27
CA ALA A 135 0.67 14.07 -25.25
C ALA A 135 1.87 13.27 -24.74
N LEU A 136 3.06 13.69 -25.13
CA LEU A 136 4.31 13.26 -24.54
C LEU A 136 4.92 14.45 -23.79
N MET A 137 5.45 14.22 -22.57
CA MET A 137 6.11 15.25 -21.79
C MET A 137 7.37 15.71 -22.52
N SER A 138 7.58 17.01 -22.66
CA SER A 138 8.85 17.52 -23.16
C SER A 138 9.92 17.48 -22.08
N PHE A 139 11.20 17.43 -22.48
CA PHE A 139 12.32 17.53 -21.55
C PHE A 139 12.24 18.78 -20.69
N GLU A 140 11.86 19.94 -21.27
CA GLU A 140 11.76 21.21 -20.54
C GLU A 140 10.72 21.19 -19.42
N VAL A 141 9.56 20.56 -19.63
CA VAL A 141 8.56 20.37 -18.60
C VAL A 141 9.07 19.47 -17.46
N GLY A 142 9.64 18.34 -17.82
CA GLY A 142 10.19 17.41 -16.83
C GLY A 142 11.37 18.02 -16.04
N LYS A 143 12.23 18.80 -16.71
CA LYS A 143 13.31 19.55 -16.07
C LYS A 143 12.80 20.54 -15.04
N LYS A 144 11.79 21.37 -15.41
CA LYS A 144 11.14 22.30 -14.47
C LYS A 144 10.51 21.57 -13.28
N ALA A 145 9.92 20.39 -13.49
CA ALA A 145 9.38 19.56 -12.42
C ALA A 145 10.48 19.08 -11.45
N LEU A 146 11.64 18.65 -11.95
CA LEU A 146 12.78 18.28 -11.11
C LEU A 146 13.35 19.48 -10.34
N ASP A 147 13.46 20.65 -11.00
CA ASP A 147 13.89 21.90 -10.34
C ASP A 147 12.90 22.31 -9.24
N PHE A 148 11.58 22.20 -9.49
CA PHE A 148 10.55 22.41 -8.49
C PHE A 148 10.71 21.45 -7.30
N LEU A 149 10.94 20.15 -7.54
CA LEU A 149 11.16 19.16 -6.48
C LEU A 149 12.37 19.51 -5.60
N ILE A 150 13.49 19.88 -6.22
CA ILE A 150 14.68 20.33 -5.48
C ILE A 150 14.35 21.54 -4.60
N ALA A 151 13.73 22.57 -5.18
CA ALA A 151 13.42 23.82 -4.49
C ALA A 151 12.43 23.65 -3.32
N ASN A 152 11.48 22.70 -3.43
CA ASN A 152 10.41 22.48 -2.46
C ASN A 152 10.65 21.29 -1.50
N SER A 153 11.83 20.67 -1.53
CA SER A 153 12.17 19.51 -0.69
C SER A 153 12.88 19.87 0.63
N GLY A 154 13.11 21.15 0.91
CA GLY A 154 13.80 21.60 2.12
C GLY A 154 15.14 20.88 2.32
N ASN A 155 15.43 20.45 3.53
CA ASN A 155 16.66 19.73 3.88
C ASN A 155 16.63 18.22 3.52
N ARG A 156 15.56 17.72 2.90
CA ARG A 156 15.43 16.31 2.56
C ARG A 156 16.43 15.93 1.46
N ARG A 157 17.30 14.96 1.76
CA ARG A 157 18.33 14.50 0.82
C ARG A 157 17.79 13.55 -0.24
N ASN A 158 16.99 12.56 0.16
CA ASN A 158 16.47 11.54 -0.76
C ASN A 158 15.15 12.02 -1.39
N LEU A 159 15.13 12.12 -2.71
CA LEU A 159 13.98 12.53 -3.52
C LEU A 159 13.56 11.37 -4.42
N GLU A 160 12.26 11.17 -4.57
CA GLU A 160 11.73 10.08 -5.38
C GLU A 160 11.05 10.64 -6.64
N VAL A 161 11.30 10.00 -7.76
CA VAL A 161 10.70 10.35 -9.05
C VAL A 161 10.21 9.08 -9.72
N ASP A 162 8.90 9.01 -9.92
CA ASP A 162 8.25 7.90 -10.60
C ASP A 162 7.93 8.30 -12.03
N PHE A 163 8.52 7.61 -13.02
CA PHE A 163 8.13 7.74 -14.41
C PHE A 163 6.90 6.86 -14.67
N PHE A 164 5.80 7.52 -14.99
CA PHE A 164 4.46 6.94 -15.07
C PHE A 164 3.68 7.52 -16.25
N GLY A 165 2.35 7.32 -16.25
CA GLY A 165 1.42 7.82 -17.25
C GLY A 165 0.65 6.69 -17.91
N GLY A 166 0.52 6.71 -19.23
CA GLY A 166 0.03 5.57 -20.01
C GLY A 166 1.12 4.50 -20.10
N GLU A 167 2.08 4.67 -21.03
CA GLU A 167 3.30 3.84 -21.07
C GLU A 167 4.54 4.74 -21.19
N PRO A 168 5.35 4.87 -20.14
CA PRO A 168 6.51 5.79 -20.16
C PRO A 168 7.59 5.41 -21.16
N LEU A 169 7.73 4.14 -21.55
CA LEU A 169 8.70 3.74 -22.57
C LEU A 169 8.36 4.27 -23.98
N MET A 170 7.16 4.79 -24.22
CA MET A 170 6.83 5.50 -25.45
C MET A 170 7.56 6.84 -25.58
N ASN A 171 8.09 7.37 -24.47
CA ASN A 171 8.87 8.61 -24.44
C ASN A 171 10.24 8.39 -23.79
N TRP A 172 10.88 7.31 -24.13
CA TRP A 172 12.10 6.81 -23.49
C TRP A 172 13.28 7.80 -23.53
N GLU A 173 13.44 8.54 -24.62
CA GLU A 173 14.53 9.51 -24.74
C GLU A 173 14.42 10.62 -23.66
N VAL A 174 13.21 11.09 -23.39
CA VAL A 174 12.98 12.08 -22.33
C VAL A 174 13.24 11.49 -20.95
N VAL A 175 12.88 10.22 -20.70
CA VAL A 175 13.21 9.54 -19.44
C VAL A 175 14.73 9.54 -19.22
N LYS A 176 15.54 9.16 -20.22
CA LYS A 176 17.00 9.17 -20.13
C LYS A 176 17.54 10.57 -19.81
N GLN A 177 17.10 11.57 -20.56
CA GLN A 177 17.51 12.96 -20.37
C GLN A 177 17.18 13.48 -18.96
N LEU A 178 16.00 13.16 -18.42
CA LEU A 178 15.60 13.56 -17.08
C LEU A 178 16.42 12.87 -15.98
N VAL A 179 16.77 11.60 -16.16
CA VAL A 179 17.65 10.88 -15.24
C VAL A 179 19.03 11.53 -15.22
N GLU A 180 19.63 11.78 -16.39
CA GLU A 180 20.92 12.44 -16.52
C GLU A 180 20.90 13.85 -15.91
N TYR A 181 19.85 14.63 -16.18
CA TYR A 181 19.66 15.94 -15.58
C TYR A 181 19.57 15.86 -14.05
N GLY A 182 18.73 14.98 -13.51
CA GLY A 182 18.61 14.77 -12.08
C GLY A 182 19.95 14.42 -11.41
N ARG A 183 20.71 13.48 -11.99
CA ARG A 183 22.05 13.11 -11.52
C ARG A 183 23.00 14.31 -11.50
N SER A 184 22.97 15.16 -12.52
CA SER A 184 23.82 16.36 -12.61
C SER A 184 23.53 17.40 -11.51
N LYS A 185 22.34 17.34 -10.89
CA LYS A 185 21.92 18.28 -9.84
C LYS A 185 22.18 17.77 -8.41
N GLU A 186 22.48 16.49 -8.24
CA GLU A 186 22.59 15.84 -6.93
C GLU A 186 23.63 16.50 -6.01
N GLU A 187 24.85 16.64 -6.47
CA GLU A 187 25.98 17.14 -5.66
C GLU A 187 25.77 18.61 -5.25
N ALA A 188 25.49 19.48 -6.21
CA ALA A 188 25.34 20.92 -5.97
C ALA A 188 24.18 21.25 -5.01
N ASN A 189 23.15 20.39 -4.92
CA ASN A 189 21.98 20.61 -4.08
C ASN A 189 21.94 19.72 -2.85
N ASN A 190 22.95 18.86 -2.60
CA ASN A 190 22.96 17.85 -1.57
C ASN A 190 21.71 16.95 -1.62
N LYS A 191 21.33 16.53 -2.83
CA LYS A 191 20.18 15.66 -3.09
C LYS A 191 20.65 14.32 -3.64
N ARG A 192 19.76 13.31 -3.56
CA ARG A 192 19.94 12.01 -4.16
C ARG A 192 18.60 11.55 -4.72
N PHE A 193 18.51 11.41 -6.02
CA PHE A 193 17.31 10.92 -6.69
C PHE A 193 17.21 9.40 -6.67
N ARG A 194 16.02 8.90 -6.36
CA ARG A 194 15.63 7.52 -6.50
C ARG A 194 14.58 7.46 -7.61
N PHE A 195 15.02 7.02 -8.78
CA PHE A 195 14.14 6.90 -9.93
C PHE A 195 13.44 5.54 -9.93
N THR A 196 12.14 5.56 -10.19
CA THR A 196 11.29 4.38 -10.42
C THR A 196 10.64 4.52 -11.80
N ILE A 197 10.40 3.43 -12.49
CA ILE A 197 9.60 3.39 -13.70
C ILE A 197 8.59 2.26 -13.61
N THR A 198 7.34 2.54 -14.02
CA THR A 198 6.28 1.53 -14.15
C THR A 198 6.02 1.30 -15.63
N THR A 199 6.15 0.06 -16.09
CA THR A 199 5.97 -0.27 -17.51
C THR A 199 5.13 -1.51 -17.74
N ASN A 200 4.38 -1.51 -18.83
CA ASN A 200 3.68 -2.69 -19.34
C ASN A 200 4.62 -3.68 -20.07
N GLY A 201 5.87 -3.31 -20.28
CA GLY A 201 6.92 -4.17 -20.83
C GLY A 201 6.88 -4.42 -22.34
N MET A 202 5.88 -3.97 -23.05
CA MET A 202 5.79 -4.21 -24.50
C MET A 202 7.00 -3.67 -25.26
N LEU A 203 7.52 -2.51 -24.87
CA LEU A 203 8.66 -1.84 -25.46
C LEU A 203 9.99 -2.15 -24.77
N LEU A 204 9.99 -2.97 -23.72
CA LEU A 204 11.21 -3.28 -22.96
C LEU A 204 12.22 -4.02 -23.83
N SER A 205 13.35 -3.38 -24.12
CA SER A 205 14.49 -3.91 -24.87
C SER A 205 15.70 -4.17 -23.96
N ASP A 206 16.73 -4.83 -24.47
CA ASP A 206 17.97 -5.07 -23.71
C ASP A 206 18.66 -3.76 -23.32
N GLU A 207 18.71 -2.77 -24.21
CA GLU A 207 19.24 -1.44 -23.92
C GLU A 207 18.49 -0.75 -22.76
N ILE A 208 17.15 -0.83 -22.76
CA ILE A 208 16.33 -0.27 -21.70
C ILE A 208 16.57 -1.03 -20.38
N MET A 209 16.67 -2.35 -20.41
CA MET A 209 16.99 -3.17 -19.24
C MET A 209 18.33 -2.78 -18.63
N ASP A 210 19.36 -2.61 -19.44
CA ASP A 210 20.70 -2.22 -19.01
C ASP A 210 20.70 -0.82 -18.37
N PHE A 211 20.01 0.13 -18.98
CA PHE A 211 19.85 1.47 -18.40
C PHE A 211 19.09 1.41 -17.05
N CYS A 212 17.97 0.70 -17.00
CA CYS A 212 17.21 0.53 -15.76
C CYS A 212 18.03 -0.17 -14.67
N ASN A 213 18.86 -1.16 -15.03
CA ASN A 213 19.76 -1.82 -14.08
C ASN A 213 20.82 -0.88 -13.53
N ARG A 214 21.26 0.11 -14.30
CA ARG A 214 22.23 1.09 -13.86
C ARG A 214 21.60 2.21 -13.04
N GLU A 215 20.51 2.80 -13.51
CA GLU A 215 20.00 4.07 -13.03
C GLU A 215 18.75 3.97 -12.12
N MET A 216 17.87 2.97 -12.35
CA MET A 216 16.61 2.89 -11.62
C MET A 216 16.78 2.18 -10.28
N SER A 217 16.33 2.82 -9.22
CA SER A 217 16.26 2.23 -7.87
C SER A 217 15.23 1.11 -7.81
N ASN A 218 14.11 1.27 -8.50
CA ASN A 218 13.04 0.29 -8.58
C ASN A 218 12.43 0.27 -9.98
N VAL A 219 11.88 -0.88 -10.40
CA VAL A 219 11.13 -1.03 -11.65
C VAL A 219 9.88 -1.85 -11.39
N VAL A 220 8.74 -1.30 -11.77
CA VAL A 220 7.45 -1.99 -11.65
C VAL A 220 7.06 -2.57 -13.01
N LEU A 221 6.89 -3.88 -13.05
CA LEU A 221 6.57 -4.68 -14.23
C LEU A 221 5.09 -5.09 -14.17
N SER A 222 4.28 -4.54 -15.05
CA SER A 222 2.83 -4.75 -15.01
C SER A 222 2.43 -6.07 -15.66
N LEU A 223 1.92 -7.02 -14.87
CA LEU A 223 1.44 -8.34 -15.28
C LEU A 223 0.31 -8.77 -14.34
N ASP A 224 -0.85 -9.18 -14.86
CA ASP A 224 -2.02 -9.42 -14.02
C ASP A 224 -2.16 -10.86 -13.50
N GLY A 225 -1.36 -11.79 -13.99
CA GLY A 225 -1.44 -13.18 -13.55
C GLY A 225 -1.20 -14.19 -14.66
N ARG A 226 -1.99 -15.27 -14.63
CA ARG A 226 -2.02 -16.31 -15.67
C ARG A 226 -2.33 -15.69 -17.04
N LYS A 227 -1.91 -16.37 -18.09
CA LYS A 227 -2.02 -15.89 -19.46
C LYS A 227 -3.43 -15.43 -19.85
N GLU A 228 -4.42 -16.26 -19.57
CA GLU A 228 -5.82 -15.97 -19.86
C GLU A 228 -6.35 -14.74 -19.10
N VAL A 229 -5.92 -14.55 -17.85
CA VAL A 229 -6.28 -13.37 -17.05
C VAL A 229 -5.63 -12.12 -17.64
N ASN A 230 -4.33 -12.18 -17.87
CA ASN A 230 -3.59 -11.04 -18.41
C ASN A 230 -4.09 -10.62 -19.79
N ASP A 231 -4.19 -11.56 -20.73
CA ASP A 231 -4.58 -11.25 -22.11
C ASP A 231 -6.03 -10.76 -22.21
N PHE A 232 -6.93 -11.23 -21.31
CA PHE A 232 -8.31 -10.75 -21.25
C PHE A 232 -8.40 -9.30 -20.78
N MET A 233 -7.66 -8.93 -19.75
CA MET A 233 -7.75 -7.60 -19.13
C MET A 233 -6.76 -6.59 -19.73
N ARG A 234 -5.66 -7.06 -20.32
CA ARG A 234 -4.58 -6.23 -20.91
C ARG A 234 -4.34 -6.59 -22.39
N PRO A 235 -5.35 -6.52 -23.23
CA PRO A 235 -5.18 -6.82 -24.65
C PRO A 235 -4.23 -5.83 -25.32
N THR A 236 -3.57 -6.28 -26.39
CA THR A 236 -2.87 -5.37 -27.31
C THR A 236 -3.88 -4.40 -27.95
N ARG A 237 -3.44 -3.17 -28.23
CA ARG A 237 -4.34 -2.11 -28.73
C ARG A 237 -5.08 -2.49 -30.02
N ASN A 238 -4.46 -3.31 -30.88
CA ASN A 238 -5.07 -3.81 -32.10
C ASN A 238 -5.86 -5.12 -31.93
N GLY A 239 -5.94 -5.63 -30.70
CA GLY A 239 -6.61 -6.89 -30.37
C GLY A 239 -5.94 -8.14 -30.95
N ARG A 240 -4.72 -8.04 -31.45
CA ARG A 240 -4.00 -9.16 -32.09
C ARG A 240 -2.83 -9.65 -31.24
N GLY A 241 -2.76 -10.96 -31.08
CA GLY A 241 -1.69 -11.60 -30.32
C GLY A 241 -1.86 -11.48 -28.80
N SER A 242 -0.95 -12.08 -28.07
CA SER A 242 -0.93 -12.14 -26.62
C SER A 242 0.06 -11.12 -26.07
N SER A 243 -0.40 -10.21 -25.20
CA SER A 243 0.51 -9.33 -24.47
C SER A 243 1.37 -10.14 -23.49
N TYR A 244 0.80 -11.17 -22.87
CA TYR A 244 1.49 -12.08 -21.96
C TYR A 244 2.70 -12.76 -22.63
N ASP A 245 2.52 -13.36 -23.82
CA ASP A 245 3.59 -14.06 -24.51
C ASP A 245 4.76 -13.14 -24.91
N ILE A 246 4.48 -11.85 -25.09
CA ILE A 246 5.49 -10.84 -25.40
C ILE A 246 6.26 -10.41 -24.14
N ILE A 247 5.54 -10.14 -23.04
CA ILE A 247 6.13 -9.47 -21.86
C ILE A 247 6.79 -10.45 -20.89
N VAL A 248 6.22 -11.65 -20.66
CA VAL A 248 6.74 -12.58 -19.66
C VAL A 248 8.20 -12.99 -19.90
N PRO A 249 8.64 -13.37 -21.11
CA PRO A 249 10.05 -13.68 -21.34
C PRO A 249 10.99 -12.50 -21.07
N LYS A 250 10.53 -11.27 -21.35
CA LYS A 250 11.29 -10.05 -21.08
C LYS A 250 11.39 -9.79 -19.58
N PHE A 251 10.28 -9.93 -18.85
CA PHE A 251 10.24 -9.73 -17.39
C PHE A 251 11.10 -10.75 -16.66
N GLN A 252 11.05 -12.02 -17.03
CA GLN A 252 11.92 -13.06 -16.47
C GLN A 252 13.41 -12.75 -16.69
N ARG A 253 13.78 -12.31 -17.90
CA ARG A 253 15.15 -11.91 -18.21
C ARG A 253 15.57 -10.69 -17.39
N PHE A 254 14.69 -9.68 -17.31
CA PHE A 254 14.96 -8.48 -16.54
C PHE A 254 15.10 -8.78 -15.04
N ALA A 255 14.17 -9.52 -14.44
CA ALA A 255 14.22 -9.89 -13.03
C ALA A 255 15.55 -10.57 -12.66
N ARG A 256 15.99 -11.54 -13.48
CA ARG A 256 17.29 -12.19 -13.30
C ARG A 256 18.48 -11.22 -13.42
N SER A 257 18.38 -10.19 -14.27
CA SER A 257 19.45 -9.22 -14.49
C SER A 257 19.56 -8.15 -13.42
N ARG A 258 18.54 -8.00 -12.54
CA ARG A 258 18.53 -6.96 -11.49
C ARG A 258 19.58 -7.13 -10.40
N ALA A 259 20.16 -8.32 -10.25
CA ALA A 259 21.27 -8.58 -9.32
C ALA A 259 21.01 -8.06 -7.88
N GLY A 260 19.82 -8.31 -7.35
CA GLY A 260 19.41 -7.89 -5.99
C GLY A 260 18.82 -6.47 -5.89
N LYS A 261 18.83 -5.66 -6.96
CA LYS A 261 18.13 -4.38 -6.99
C LYS A 261 16.62 -4.58 -7.00
N ASP A 262 15.88 -3.58 -6.51
CA ASP A 262 14.43 -3.66 -6.37
C ASP A 262 13.72 -3.71 -7.73
N TYR A 263 12.75 -4.59 -7.81
CA TYR A 263 11.71 -4.64 -8.84
C TYR A 263 10.44 -5.24 -8.22
N TYR A 264 9.31 -5.00 -8.85
CA TYR A 264 8.06 -5.68 -8.52
C TYR A 264 7.32 -6.09 -9.79
N VAL A 265 6.84 -7.33 -9.83
CA VAL A 265 5.75 -7.70 -10.73
C VAL A 265 4.46 -7.26 -10.06
N ARG A 266 3.72 -6.37 -10.70
CA ARG A 266 2.48 -5.81 -10.16
C ARG A 266 1.31 -6.13 -11.06
N GLY A 267 0.35 -6.88 -10.53
CA GLY A 267 -0.89 -7.22 -11.17
C GLY A 267 -2.10 -6.49 -10.61
N THR A 268 -3.20 -6.63 -11.33
CA THR A 268 -4.54 -6.21 -10.89
C THR A 268 -5.47 -7.39 -11.00
N PHE A 269 -6.14 -7.76 -9.89
CA PHE A 269 -7.21 -8.73 -9.96
C PHE A 269 -8.57 -8.06 -10.02
N THR A 270 -9.50 -8.73 -10.64
CA THR A 270 -10.85 -8.24 -10.91
C THR A 270 -11.88 -9.29 -10.50
N ARG A 271 -13.15 -8.98 -10.64
CA ARG A 271 -14.23 -9.97 -10.45
C ARG A 271 -14.07 -11.21 -11.36
N ASN A 272 -13.31 -11.12 -12.45
CA ASN A 272 -13.08 -12.24 -13.35
C ASN A 272 -12.06 -13.27 -12.87
N ASN A 273 -11.22 -12.90 -11.87
CA ASN A 273 -10.19 -13.75 -11.28
C ASN A 273 -10.11 -13.56 -9.77
N LEU A 274 -11.24 -13.81 -9.09
CA LEU A 274 -11.30 -13.74 -7.62
C LEU A 274 -10.38 -14.79 -6.95
N ASP A 275 -9.92 -15.81 -7.69
CA ASP A 275 -8.91 -16.78 -7.32
C ASP A 275 -7.47 -16.23 -7.50
N PHE A 276 -7.26 -14.96 -7.23
CA PHE A 276 -5.99 -14.26 -7.46
C PHE A 276 -4.77 -14.89 -6.75
N SER A 277 -5.00 -15.72 -5.73
CA SER A 277 -3.91 -16.50 -5.11
C SER A 277 -3.22 -17.42 -6.11
N GLU A 278 -3.95 -17.95 -7.11
CA GLU A 278 -3.38 -18.75 -8.21
C GLU A 278 -2.49 -17.88 -9.12
N ASP A 279 -2.86 -16.60 -9.33
CA ASP A 279 -2.04 -15.67 -10.11
C ASP A 279 -0.74 -15.31 -9.38
N VAL A 280 -0.78 -15.14 -8.06
CA VAL A 280 0.44 -14.94 -7.24
C VAL A 280 1.33 -16.18 -7.26
N LYS A 281 0.74 -17.39 -7.13
CA LYS A 281 1.50 -18.64 -7.26
C LYS A 281 2.14 -18.78 -8.64
N HIS A 282 1.42 -18.40 -9.68
CA HIS A 282 1.92 -18.39 -11.05
C HIS A 282 3.12 -17.45 -11.21
N PHE A 283 3.10 -16.26 -10.63
CA PHE A 283 4.27 -15.37 -10.63
C PHE A 283 5.49 -16.03 -9.98
N ALA A 284 5.31 -16.66 -8.82
CA ALA A 284 6.38 -17.35 -8.13
C ALA A 284 6.93 -18.53 -8.95
N ASP A 285 6.07 -19.28 -9.65
CA ASP A 285 6.45 -20.41 -10.51
C ASP A 285 7.16 -19.96 -11.79
N LEU A 286 6.89 -18.73 -12.27
CA LEU A 286 7.67 -18.08 -13.32
C LEU A 286 9.07 -17.61 -12.86
N GLY A 287 9.36 -17.71 -11.55
CA GLY A 287 10.64 -17.33 -10.95
C GLY A 287 10.74 -15.86 -10.53
N PHE A 288 9.62 -15.17 -10.37
CA PHE A 288 9.59 -13.86 -9.75
C PHE A 288 9.61 -13.99 -8.23
N ASP A 289 10.43 -13.19 -7.55
CA ASP A 289 10.61 -13.22 -6.11
C ASP A 289 10.03 -11.99 -5.39
N ARG A 290 9.55 -10.98 -6.15
CA ARG A 290 8.94 -9.75 -5.62
C ARG A 290 7.70 -9.40 -6.42
N MET A 291 6.55 -9.41 -5.75
CA MET A 291 5.27 -9.24 -6.42
C MET A 291 4.22 -8.55 -5.56
N SER A 292 3.26 -7.93 -6.21
CA SER A 292 2.01 -7.45 -5.62
C SER A 292 0.85 -7.69 -6.58
N ILE A 293 -0.35 -7.83 -6.05
CA ILE A 293 -1.57 -7.85 -6.83
C ILE A 293 -2.62 -6.99 -6.14
N GLU A 294 -3.13 -5.99 -6.86
CA GLU A 294 -4.09 -5.02 -6.32
C GLU A 294 -5.51 -5.37 -6.76
N PRO A 295 -6.53 -5.12 -5.94
CA PRO A 295 -7.90 -5.18 -6.42
C PRO A 295 -8.15 -4.06 -7.42
N VAL A 296 -8.93 -4.34 -8.46
CA VAL A 296 -9.47 -3.28 -9.29
C VAL A 296 -10.38 -2.38 -8.47
N VAL A 297 -10.27 -1.08 -8.68
CA VAL A 297 -11.18 -0.08 -8.12
C VAL A 297 -11.83 0.61 -9.30
N ALA A 298 -13.09 0.28 -9.56
CA ALA A 298 -13.86 0.74 -10.71
C ALA A 298 -15.31 1.04 -10.30
N ALA A 299 -16.04 1.73 -11.16
CA ALA A 299 -17.46 2.01 -10.96
C ALA A 299 -18.25 0.69 -10.76
N PRO A 300 -19.25 0.66 -9.88
CA PRO A 300 -19.97 -0.58 -9.53
C PRO A 300 -20.69 -1.26 -10.71
N ASP A 301 -21.02 -0.53 -11.76
CA ASP A 301 -21.68 -1.01 -12.98
C ASP A 301 -20.71 -1.68 -13.97
N GLU A 302 -19.41 -1.48 -13.81
CA GLU A 302 -18.42 -2.16 -14.64
C GLU A 302 -18.44 -3.68 -14.41
N PRO A 303 -18.42 -4.50 -15.49
CA PRO A 303 -18.57 -5.95 -15.38
C PRO A 303 -17.41 -6.63 -14.62
N TYR A 304 -16.26 -5.99 -14.54
CA TYR A 304 -15.07 -6.48 -13.83
C TYR A 304 -14.92 -5.90 -12.41
N SER A 305 -15.83 -5.00 -12.01
CA SER A 305 -15.76 -4.35 -10.68
C SER A 305 -16.01 -5.36 -9.55
N ILE A 306 -15.20 -5.26 -8.51
CA ILE A 306 -15.37 -6.03 -7.28
C ILE A 306 -16.53 -5.44 -6.49
N ARG A 307 -17.40 -6.32 -5.98
CA ARG A 307 -18.59 -5.98 -5.20
C ARG A 307 -18.53 -6.57 -3.79
N GLU A 308 -19.39 -6.10 -2.89
CA GLU A 308 -19.46 -6.61 -1.52
C GLU A 308 -19.70 -8.13 -1.47
N GLU A 309 -20.52 -8.66 -2.38
CA GLU A 309 -20.82 -10.10 -2.50
C GLU A 309 -19.60 -10.96 -2.84
N ASP A 310 -18.53 -10.36 -3.39
CA ASP A 310 -17.29 -11.04 -3.74
C ASP A 310 -16.32 -11.15 -2.54
N LEU A 311 -16.54 -10.33 -1.48
CA LEU A 311 -15.65 -10.25 -0.32
C LEU A 311 -15.39 -11.59 0.36
N PRO A 312 -16.39 -12.45 0.65
CA PRO A 312 -16.12 -13.73 1.30
C PRO A 312 -15.09 -14.57 0.53
N LYS A 313 -15.18 -14.60 -0.79
CA LYS A 313 -14.25 -15.32 -1.65
C LYS A 313 -12.86 -14.70 -1.63
N ILE A 314 -12.77 -13.37 -1.70
CA ILE A 314 -11.51 -12.63 -1.68
C ILE A 314 -10.78 -12.83 -0.34
N LEU A 315 -11.51 -12.76 0.78
CA LEU A 315 -10.93 -12.95 2.11
C LEU A 315 -10.39 -14.38 2.29
N GLU A 316 -11.13 -15.39 1.82
CA GLU A 316 -10.66 -16.78 1.77
C GLU A 316 -9.38 -16.95 0.92
N GLU A 317 -9.29 -16.25 -0.20
CA GLU A 317 -8.10 -16.31 -1.06
C GLU A 317 -6.86 -15.71 -0.40
N TYR A 318 -7.00 -14.65 0.44
CA TYR A 318 -5.89 -14.16 1.26
C TYR A 318 -5.43 -15.20 2.28
N ASP A 319 -6.35 -15.94 2.93
CA ASP A 319 -5.98 -17.01 3.86
C ASP A 319 -5.24 -18.14 3.15
N LYS A 320 -5.73 -18.60 2.00
CA LYS A 320 -5.05 -19.61 1.16
C LYS A 320 -3.65 -19.16 0.74
N LEU A 321 -3.54 -17.91 0.32
CA LEU A 321 -2.25 -17.34 -0.08
C LEU A 321 -1.28 -17.26 1.10
N ALA A 322 -1.75 -16.92 2.30
CA ALA A 322 -0.92 -16.86 3.49
C ALA A 322 -0.35 -18.24 3.86
N VAL A 323 -1.17 -19.31 3.78
CA VAL A 323 -0.72 -20.69 3.98
C VAL A 323 0.35 -21.09 2.95
N GLU A 324 0.11 -20.83 1.67
CA GLU A 324 1.07 -21.15 0.61
C GLU A 324 2.37 -20.32 0.75
N TYR A 325 2.25 -19.05 1.16
CA TYR A 325 3.40 -18.18 1.44
C TYR A 325 4.30 -18.78 2.53
N ILE A 326 3.73 -19.21 3.66
CA ILE A 326 4.46 -19.85 4.77
C ILE A 326 5.12 -21.14 4.28
N LYS A 327 4.36 -22.01 3.60
CA LYS A 327 4.86 -23.27 3.06
C LYS A 327 6.07 -23.05 2.15
N ARG A 328 5.97 -22.18 1.15
CA ARG A 328 7.09 -21.88 0.24
C ARG A 328 8.28 -21.27 0.97
N LYS A 329 8.04 -20.45 1.99
CA LYS A 329 9.10 -19.86 2.80
C LYS A 329 9.89 -20.93 3.54
N LYS A 330 9.20 -21.89 4.19
CA LYS A 330 9.78 -23.05 4.88
C LYS A 330 10.56 -23.98 3.94
N GLU A 331 10.09 -24.15 2.71
CA GLU A 331 10.75 -24.95 1.67
C GLU A 331 11.94 -24.25 0.99
N GLY A 332 12.32 -23.03 1.41
CA GLY A 332 13.40 -22.27 0.77
C GLY A 332 13.07 -21.70 -0.60
N ARG A 333 11.80 -21.71 -1.00
CA ARG A 333 11.25 -21.17 -2.25
C ARG A 333 10.40 -19.92 -2.01
N GLY A 334 10.72 -19.18 -0.93
CA GLY A 334 9.97 -18.01 -0.52
C GLY A 334 10.05 -16.87 -1.54
N PHE A 335 9.02 -16.04 -1.56
CA PHE A 335 8.96 -14.80 -2.32
C PHE A 335 8.52 -13.65 -1.41
N THR A 336 8.63 -12.42 -1.88
CA THR A 336 8.10 -11.23 -1.21
C THR A 336 6.75 -10.88 -1.84
N PHE A 337 5.70 -10.94 -1.04
CA PHE A 337 4.39 -10.42 -1.42
C PHE A 337 4.14 -9.11 -0.70
N PHE A 338 4.03 -8.01 -1.45
CA PHE A 338 3.99 -6.65 -0.92
C PHE A 338 2.95 -6.46 0.19
N HIS A 339 1.75 -7.05 0.03
CA HIS A 339 0.66 -6.89 0.98
C HIS A 339 0.82 -7.68 2.29
N PHE A 340 1.79 -8.60 2.36
CA PHE A 340 2.15 -9.33 3.58
C PHE A 340 3.41 -8.77 4.24
N MET A 341 3.97 -7.68 3.70
CA MET A 341 5.08 -6.98 4.34
C MET A 341 4.56 -6.12 5.49
N ILE A 342 4.85 -6.52 6.71
CA ILE A 342 4.53 -5.77 7.93
C ILE A 342 5.78 -5.68 8.81
N ASP A 343 6.02 -4.50 9.39
CA ASP A 343 7.05 -4.29 10.40
C ASP A 343 6.36 -4.07 11.75
N LEU A 344 6.47 -5.06 12.63
CA LEU A 344 5.88 -5.02 13.97
C LEU A 344 6.80 -4.36 14.99
N ASN A 345 8.10 -4.17 14.69
CA ASN A 345 9.07 -3.63 15.64
C ASN A 345 9.19 -2.11 15.57
N GLN A 346 9.32 -1.54 14.38
CA GLN A 346 9.56 -0.10 14.21
C GLN A 346 8.45 0.60 13.40
N GLY A 347 7.96 -0.05 12.35
CA GLY A 347 6.96 0.51 11.45
C GLY A 347 7.38 1.85 10.82
N PRO A 348 6.53 2.48 10.02
CA PRO A 348 6.77 3.81 9.47
C PRO A 348 6.69 4.89 10.57
N CYS A 349 7.26 6.09 10.30
CA CYS A 349 7.15 7.22 11.22
C CYS A 349 5.67 7.59 11.48
N VAL A 350 5.39 8.19 12.66
CA VAL A 350 4.04 8.53 13.12
C VAL A 350 3.24 9.29 12.05
N ALA A 351 3.84 10.29 11.41
CA ALA A 351 3.15 11.06 10.37
C ALA A 351 2.66 10.18 9.20
N LYS A 352 3.46 9.19 8.77
CA LYS A 352 3.08 8.26 7.69
C LYS A 352 2.00 7.28 8.16
N ARG A 353 2.06 6.82 9.41
CA ARG A 353 1.01 5.97 10.00
C ARG A 353 -0.35 6.68 10.04
N LEU A 354 -0.34 7.99 10.25
CA LEU A 354 -1.56 8.77 10.39
C LEU A 354 -2.13 9.29 9.06
N SER A 355 -1.27 9.68 8.10
CA SER A 355 -1.67 10.37 6.87
C SER A 355 -1.37 9.63 5.56
N GLY A 356 -0.78 8.44 5.62
CA GLY A 356 -0.57 7.57 4.46
C GLY A 356 0.52 8.05 3.48
N CYS A 357 0.23 7.99 2.17
CA CYS A 357 1.21 8.18 1.09
C CYS A 357 1.69 9.64 0.93
N GLY A 358 0.99 10.62 1.52
CA GLY A 358 1.32 12.04 1.40
C GLY A 358 0.85 12.68 0.09
N SER A 359 -0.14 12.09 -0.60
CA SER A 359 -0.77 12.70 -1.78
C SER A 359 -1.22 14.13 -1.48
N GLY A 360 -1.07 15.03 -2.46
CA GLY A 360 -1.42 16.44 -2.34
C GLY A 360 -0.52 17.28 -1.42
N THR A 361 0.41 16.65 -0.69
CA THR A 361 1.30 17.34 0.27
C THR A 361 2.76 17.05 0.01
N GLU A 362 3.19 15.83 0.22
CA GLU A 362 4.58 15.39 0.06
C GLU A 362 4.83 14.68 -1.28
N TYR A 363 3.77 14.24 -1.94
CA TYR A 363 3.76 13.57 -3.23
C TYR A 363 2.78 14.25 -4.17
N LEU A 364 3.19 14.53 -5.41
CA LEU A 364 2.39 15.19 -6.44
C LEU A 364 2.55 14.46 -7.78
N ALA A 365 1.51 14.49 -8.62
CA ALA A 365 1.61 14.10 -10.03
C ALA A 365 1.83 15.34 -10.90
N VAL A 366 2.58 15.16 -11.99
CA VAL A 366 2.88 16.19 -12.98
C VAL A 366 2.48 15.73 -14.36
N THR A 367 1.58 16.45 -15.02
CA THR A 367 1.12 16.14 -16.38
C THR A 367 2.16 16.46 -17.45
N PRO A 368 2.00 16.01 -18.72
CA PRO A 368 2.86 16.43 -19.83
C PRO A 368 2.89 17.94 -20.08
N TRP A 369 1.90 18.67 -19.59
CA TRP A 369 1.83 20.16 -19.68
C TRP A 369 2.39 20.88 -18.46
N GLY A 370 2.84 20.12 -17.44
CA GLY A 370 3.40 20.66 -16.22
C GLY A 370 2.41 20.94 -15.11
N ASP A 371 1.15 20.54 -15.24
CA ASP A 371 0.13 20.77 -14.21
C ASP A 371 0.32 19.82 -13.03
N PHE A 372 0.16 20.36 -11.79
CA PHE A 372 0.23 19.61 -10.55
C PHE A 372 -1.13 19.11 -10.10
N TYR A 373 -1.17 17.83 -9.71
CA TYR A 373 -2.32 17.17 -9.08
C TYR A 373 -1.90 16.46 -7.80
N PRO A 374 -2.83 16.18 -6.84
CA PRO A 374 -2.51 15.47 -5.61
C PRO A 374 -1.85 14.10 -5.82
N CYS A 375 -2.30 13.34 -6.81
CA CYS A 375 -1.65 12.11 -7.28
C CYS A 375 -2.14 11.75 -8.69
N HIS A 376 -1.59 10.70 -9.28
CA HIS A 376 -1.95 10.23 -10.63
C HIS A 376 -3.43 9.89 -10.80
N GLN A 377 -4.14 9.51 -9.73
CA GLN A 377 -5.57 9.18 -9.76
C GLN A 377 -6.48 10.42 -9.88
N PHE A 378 -5.98 11.61 -9.57
CA PHE A 378 -6.74 12.86 -9.66
C PHE A 378 -6.43 13.64 -10.94
N VAL A 379 -5.48 13.18 -11.75
CA VAL A 379 -5.13 13.84 -13.02
C VAL A 379 -6.32 13.89 -13.97
N GLY A 380 -6.57 15.04 -14.58
CA GLY A 380 -7.70 15.30 -15.46
C GLY A 380 -8.95 15.83 -14.77
N ARG A 381 -8.98 15.91 -13.44
CA ARG A 381 -10.08 16.49 -12.65
C ARG A 381 -9.74 17.94 -12.32
N GLU A 382 -10.40 18.89 -12.96
CA GLU A 382 -10.11 20.33 -12.85
C GLU A 382 -10.20 20.84 -11.41
N GLU A 383 -11.11 20.30 -10.59
CA GLU A 383 -11.28 20.66 -9.18
C GLU A 383 -10.05 20.37 -8.34
N PHE A 384 -9.19 19.41 -8.76
CA PHE A 384 -7.94 19.03 -8.09
C PHE A 384 -6.69 19.60 -8.75
N LEU A 385 -6.80 20.49 -9.71
CA LEU A 385 -5.65 21.17 -10.29
C LEU A 385 -5.02 22.11 -9.26
N MET A 386 -3.77 21.81 -8.84
CA MET A 386 -3.09 22.52 -7.75
C MET A 386 -2.20 23.67 -8.22
N GLY A 387 -1.86 23.75 -9.48
CA GLY A 387 -0.94 24.72 -10.07
C GLY A 387 -0.15 24.11 -11.23
N ASN A 388 0.99 24.72 -11.57
CA ASN A 388 1.80 24.31 -12.72
C ASN A 388 3.30 24.49 -12.41
N VAL A 389 4.19 23.78 -13.14
CA VAL A 389 5.65 23.88 -12.95
C VAL A 389 6.20 25.31 -13.12
N ASP A 390 5.50 26.19 -13.84
CA ASP A 390 5.88 27.61 -14.04
C ASP A 390 5.41 28.51 -12.91
N THR A 391 4.28 28.20 -12.27
CA THR A 391 3.65 29.04 -11.23
C THR A 391 3.81 28.49 -9.81
N GLY A 392 4.24 27.22 -9.70
CA GLY A 392 4.23 26.48 -8.45
C GLY A 392 2.82 26.08 -8.01
N ILE A 393 2.67 25.69 -6.74
CA ILE A 393 1.36 25.36 -6.16
C ILE A 393 0.63 26.64 -5.82
N THR A 394 -0.49 26.88 -6.49
CA THR A 394 -1.35 28.06 -6.30
C THR A 394 -2.59 27.75 -5.46
N ARG A 395 -3.09 26.50 -5.51
CA ARG A 395 -4.26 26.02 -4.75
C ARG A 395 -3.80 25.38 -3.44
N THR A 396 -3.46 26.23 -2.47
CA THR A 396 -3.06 25.80 -1.13
C THR A 396 -4.23 25.23 -0.32
N ASP A 397 -5.46 25.61 -0.65
CA ASP A 397 -6.69 25.04 -0.11
C ASP A 397 -6.78 23.52 -0.31
N ILE A 398 -6.49 23.03 -1.53
CA ILE A 398 -6.43 21.59 -1.82
C ILE A 398 -5.33 20.92 -0.98
N ARG A 399 -4.14 21.52 -0.96
CA ARG A 399 -3.02 20.99 -0.15
C ARG A 399 -3.38 20.90 1.32
N ASP A 400 -4.07 21.90 1.86
CA ASP A 400 -4.47 21.92 3.27
C ASP A 400 -5.55 20.87 3.58
N GLU A 401 -6.50 20.65 2.65
CA GLU A 401 -7.49 19.57 2.76
C GLU A 401 -6.80 18.20 2.84
N PHE A 402 -5.88 17.89 1.92
CA PHE A 402 -5.11 16.65 1.95
C PHE A 402 -4.23 16.51 3.19
N LYS A 403 -3.66 17.61 3.68
CA LYS A 403 -2.84 17.63 4.89
C LYS A 403 -3.64 17.27 6.15
N LEU A 404 -4.90 17.69 6.21
CA LEU A 404 -5.80 17.40 7.32
C LEU A 404 -6.46 16.01 7.21
N CYS A 405 -6.41 15.37 6.03
CA CYS A 405 -6.92 14.03 5.84
C CYS A 405 -6.00 13.00 6.53
N ASN A 406 -6.45 12.47 7.65
CA ASN A 406 -5.72 11.49 8.46
C ASN A 406 -6.70 10.47 9.09
N VAL A 407 -6.17 9.46 9.78
CA VAL A 407 -6.99 8.39 10.36
C VAL A 407 -8.00 8.86 11.40
N TYR A 408 -7.77 9.98 12.07
CA TYR A 408 -8.71 10.52 13.05
C TYR A 408 -9.73 11.48 12.42
N ALA A 409 -9.45 12.02 11.24
CA ALA A 409 -10.41 12.81 10.47
C ALA A 409 -11.49 11.92 9.81
N LYS A 410 -11.19 10.63 9.63
CA LYS A 410 -12.10 9.63 9.04
C LYS A 410 -12.84 8.87 10.14
N GLU A 411 -14.16 9.01 10.21
CA GLU A 411 -14.96 8.39 11.25
C GLU A 411 -14.77 6.88 11.37
N LYS A 412 -14.86 6.17 10.24
CA LYS A 412 -14.64 4.71 10.15
C LYS A 412 -13.25 4.25 10.62
N CYS A 413 -12.25 5.14 10.51
CA CYS A 413 -10.87 4.78 10.88
C CYS A 413 -10.61 4.93 12.39
N ARG A 414 -11.36 5.78 13.11
CA ARG A 414 -11.15 6.02 14.55
C ARG A 414 -11.23 4.76 15.39
N SER A 415 -12.16 3.87 15.06
CA SER A 415 -12.37 2.58 15.74
C SER A 415 -11.77 1.38 14.99
N CYS A 416 -11.04 1.59 13.88
CA CYS A 416 -10.48 0.52 13.07
C CYS A 416 -9.16 0.02 13.65
N PHE A 417 -9.04 -1.29 13.85
CA PHE A 417 -7.79 -1.90 14.34
C PHE A 417 -6.62 -1.69 13.36
N ALA A 418 -6.92 -1.64 12.07
CA ALA A 418 -5.93 -1.53 11.01
C ALA A 418 -5.37 -0.10 10.81
N ARG A 419 -5.88 0.92 11.53
CA ARG A 419 -5.63 2.34 11.23
C ARG A 419 -4.17 2.74 11.11
N PHE A 420 -3.31 2.22 11.97
CA PHE A 420 -1.88 2.56 11.98
C PHE A 420 -1.02 1.79 10.98
N TYR A 421 -1.57 0.74 10.36
CA TYR A 421 -0.94 -0.01 9.28
C TYR A 421 -1.52 0.36 7.91
N CYS A 422 -2.81 0.64 7.84
CA CYS A 422 -3.51 1.09 6.65
C CYS A 422 -3.31 2.59 6.37
N SER A 423 -3.14 3.40 7.42
CA SER A 423 -2.97 4.86 7.33
C SER A 423 -4.16 5.60 6.68
N GLY A 424 -5.37 5.07 6.84
CA GLY A 424 -6.60 5.69 6.35
C GLY A 424 -6.98 5.39 4.89
N GLY A 425 -6.29 4.45 4.23
CA GLY A 425 -6.59 4.03 2.85
C GLY A 425 -6.21 5.07 1.79
N CYS A 426 -6.79 4.92 0.59
CA CYS A 426 -6.53 5.78 -0.55
C CYS A 426 -7.53 6.94 -0.63
N ALA A 427 -7.05 8.18 -0.68
CA ALA A 427 -7.87 9.38 -0.81
C ALA A 427 -8.66 9.38 -2.13
N ALA A 428 -8.05 8.91 -3.23
CA ALA A 428 -8.73 8.84 -4.52
C ALA A 428 -9.87 7.81 -4.52
N ASN A 429 -9.65 6.64 -3.90
CA ASN A 429 -10.73 5.65 -3.77
C ASN A 429 -11.88 6.19 -2.91
N SER A 430 -11.55 6.87 -1.80
CA SER A 430 -12.55 7.55 -0.98
C SER A 430 -13.38 8.54 -1.81
N TYR A 431 -12.70 9.41 -2.55
CA TYR A 431 -13.37 10.40 -3.40
C TYR A 431 -14.24 9.77 -4.49
N ASN A 432 -13.75 8.72 -5.14
CA ASN A 432 -14.48 8.05 -6.23
C ASN A 432 -15.81 7.41 -5.76
N PHE A 433 -15.89 6.97 -4.50
CA PHE A 433 -17.06 6.27 -3.96
C PHE A 433 -17.95 7.15 -3.07
N HIS A 434 -17.39 8.18 -2.44
CA HIS A 434 -18.09 9.00 -1.45
C HIS A 434 -18.11 10.50 -1.78
N GLY A 435 -17.42 10.93 -2.86
CA GLY A 435 -17.34 12.35 -3.23
C GLY A 435 -16.48 13.21 -2.30
N CYS A 436 -15.76 12.60 -1.35
CA CYS A 436 -14.85 13.29 -0.44
C CYS A 436 -13.63 12.43 -0.11
N ILE A 437 -12.52 13.04 0.30
CA ILE A 437 -11.28 12.32 0.67
C ILE A 437 -11.28 11.86 2.13
N THR A 438 -12.24 12.30 2.94
CA THR A 438 -12.33 12.06 4.38
C THR A 438 -13.18 10.86 4.78
N ASP A 439 -13.65 10.08 3.82
CA ASP A 439 -14.29 8.77 4.05
C ASP A 439 -13.31 7.63 3.70
N ALA A 440 -13.79 6.42 3.65
CA ALA A 440 -13.00 5.23 3.31
C ALA A 440 -13.79 4.31 2.36
N TYR A 441 -13.10 3.73 1.38
CA TYR A 441 -13.68 2.76 0.45
C TYR A 441 -13.90 1.43 1.16
N ASP A 442 -15.16 1.06 1.46
CA ASP A 442 -15.54 -0.03 2.35
C ASP A 442 -14.99 -1.39 1.91
N ILE A 443 -15.16 -1.77 0.66
CA ILE A 443 -14.62 -3.02 0.11
C ILE A 443 -13.09 -3.09 0.29
N GLY A 444 -12.41 -1.96 0.02
CA GLY A 444 -10.96 -1.84 0.25
C GLY A 444 -10.57 -1.96 1.72
N CYS A 445 -11.41 -1.48 2.64
CA CYS A 445 -11.18 -1.60 4.08
C CYS A 445 -11.19 -3.06 4.53
N GLU A 446 -12.17 -3.86 4.11
CA GLU A 446 -12.26 -5.27 4.48
C GLU A 446 -11.07 -6.09 3.94
N MET A 447 -10.68 -5.86 2.70
CA MET A 447 -9.49 -6.48 2.13
C MET A 447 -8.20 -6.08 2.88
N GLN A 448 -8.07 -4.80 3.27
CA GLN A 448 -6.88 -4.32 3.97
C GLN A 448 -6.79 -4.87 5.39
N LYS A 449 -7.91 -4.98 6.10
CA LYS A 449 -7.98 -5.64 7.41
C LYS A 449 -7.48 -7.09 7.30
N LYS A 450 -8.00 -7.83 6.33
CA LYS A 450 -7.60 -9.23 6.11
C LYS A 450 -6.12 -9.39 5.75
N ARG A 451 -5.59 -8.51 4.92
CA ARG A 451 -4.15 -8.48 4.58
C ARG A 451 -3.28 -8.31 5.82
N ILE A 452 -3.67 -7.43 6.75
CA ILE A 452 -2.95 -7.18 7.99
C ILE A 452 -3.04 -8.40 8.92
N GLU A 453 -4.22 -9.01 9.09
CA GLU A 453 -4.39 -10.24 9.85
C GLU A 453 -3.51 -11.39 9.31
N CYS A 454 -3.52 -11.60 8.00
CA CYS A 454 -2.65 -12.58 7.35
C CYS A 454 -1.16 -12.26 7.55
N ALA A 455 -0.77 -11.00 7.42
CA ALA A 455 0.63 -10.59 7.58
C ALA A 455 1.16 -10.82 9.01
N ILE A 456 0.33 -10.54 10.02
CA ILE A 456 0.65 -10.79 11.42
C ILE A 456 0.72 -12.31 11.67
N MET A 457 -0.26 -13.09 11.22
CA MET A 457 -0.27 -14.54 11.35
C MET A 457 0.95 -15.19 10.69
N ILE A 458 1.37 -14.72 9.52
CA ILE A 458 2.60 -15.18 8.85
C ILE A 458 3.84 -14.92 9.73
N LYS A 459 3.91 -13.76 10.40
CA LYS A 459 5.01 -13.46 11.32
C LYS A 459 5.02 -14.41 12.51
N ALA A 460 3.87 -14.68 13.10
CA ALA A 460 3.71 -15.65 14.19
C ALA A 460 4.19 -17.03 13.75
N ALA A 461 3.64 -17.56 12.64
CA ALA A 461 3.97 -18.88 12.12
C ALA A 461 5.45 -19.09 11.71
N LEU A 462 6.16 -18.00 11.40
CA LEU A 462 7.59 -18.04 11.06
C LEU A 462 8.50 -17.71 12.26
N ALA A 463 7.95 -17.25 13.39
CA ALA A 463 8.68 -17.02 14.63
C ALA A 463 8.82 -18.30 15.47
N ASP A 464 7.79 -19.19 15.46
CA ASP A 464 7.75 -20.44 16.23
C ASP A 464 8.88 -21.43 15.88
N GLU A 465 9.66 -21.18 14.82
CA GLU A 465 10.75 -22.04 14.36
C GLU A 465 12.16 -21.55 14.77
N ARG A 466 12.26 -20.48 15.59
CA ARG A 466 13.54 -19.95 16.09
C ARG A 466 13.77 -20.37 17.52
#